data_780e2c2c7570a5a1b3b1e8619502d34c
#
_entry.id   780e2c2c7570a5a1b3b1e8619502d34c
#
_cell.length_a   1.000
_cell.length_b   1.000
_cell.length_c   1.000
_cell.angle_alpha   90.00
_cell.angle_beta   90.00
_cell.angle_gamma   90.00
#
_symmetry.space_group_name_H-M   'P 1'
#
loop_
_entity.id
_entity.type
_entity.pdbx_description
1 polymer ?
#
loop_
_entity_poly.entity_id
_entity_poly.type
_entity_poly.pdbx_seq_one_letter_code
_entity_poly.pdbx_strand_id
1 'polypeptide(L)'
;FAVIGSIDLSAQNKDTDSRFMPVFFENFSAPTSSFFEFSGSSFRYTCGVPSFSEKGTDALIMRISPNDPAGAGRGPEIATARRTHFGTYSARIRVPDIKKVQPNVGSVVGYFTYRLDNRFGLSEIDFEWLIADPTLIYLGTWTGPNCDQRIGRTINLAKGEILYTIYRSSEDGGANHNFTDDASTTPKTIPVINNYDASKQFYVYGFDWYPDRLTWWIEHPETKEKII
;
A
#
# COMPACT_ATOMS: atom_id res chain seq x y z
N PHE A 1 5.83 7.47 11.39
CA PHE A 1 4.82 6.55 11.92
C PHE A 1 3.81 6.26 10.82
N ALA A 2 3.63 5.01 10.42
CA ALA A 2 2.44 4.59 9.71
C ALA A 2 1.45 4.02 10.73
N VAL A 3 0.17 4.28 10.55
CA VAL A 3 -0.90 3.74 11.38
C VAL A 3 -1.88 3.01 10.48
N ILE A 4 -1.99 1.71 10.66
CA ILE A 4 -2.95 0.87 9.95
C ILE A 4 -4.14 0.65 10.89
N GLY A 5 -5.31 1.18 10.53
CA GLY A 5 -6.51 1.09 11.35
C GLY A 5 -7.22 -0.25 11.23
N SER A 6 -7.27 -0.82 10.06
CA SER A 6 -7.85 -2.14 9.80
C SER A 6 -7.43 -2.65 8.43
N ILE A 7 -7.39 -3.95 8.29
CA ILE A 7 -7.15 -4.62 7.01
C ILE A 7 -8.33 -5.56 6.75
N ASP A 8 -8.96 -5.39 5.60
CA ASP A 8 -10.02 -6.26 5.10
C ASP A 8 -9.55 -6.94 3.81
N LEU A 9 -9.63 -8.25 3.80
CA LEU A 9 -9.36 -9.09 2.64
C LEU A 9 -10.63 -9.87 2.31
N SER A 10 -11.51 -9.26 1.54
CA SER A 10 -12.69 -9.94 1.02
C SER A 10 -12.35 -10.67 -0.27
N ALA A 11 -11.86 -11.90 -0.17
CA ALA A 11 -11.69 -12.74 -1.33
C ALA A 11 -13.03 -13.33 -1.77
N GLN A 12 -13.51 -12.99 -2.95
CA GLN A 12 -14.61 -13.72 -3.60
C GLN A 12 -14.11 -15.03 -4.24
N ASN A 13 -13.23 -15.76 -3.57
CA ASN A 13 -12.69 -16.97 -4.15
C ASN A 13 -13.35 -18.20 -3.54
N LYS A 14 -14.04 -18.97 -4.39
CA LYS A 14 -14.52 -20.33 -4.08
C LYS A 14 -13.38 -21.36 -4.14
N ASP A 15 -12.14 -20.91 -4.20
CA ASP A 15 -11.00 -21.81 -4.24
C ASP A 15 -10.82 -22.45 -2.84
N THR A 16 -11.05 -23.75 -2.78
CA THR A 16 -10.91 -24.56 -1.59
C THR A 16 -9.46 -24.96 -1.31
N ASP A 17 -8.51 -24.39 -2.04
CA ASP A 17 -7.10 -24.67 -1.85
C ASP A 17 -6.64 -24.13 -0.49
N SER A 18 -6.34 -25.04 0.43
CA SER A 18 -5.93 -24.73 1.81
C SER A 18 -4.62 -23.94 1.92
N ARG A 19 -3.91 -23.74 0.80
CA ARG A 19 -2.70 -22.91 0.75
C ARG A 19 -3.02 -21.42 0.74
N PHE A 20 -4.25 -21.05 0.38
CA PHE A 20 -4.68 -19.66 0.33
C PHE A 20 -5.48 -19.28 1.57
N MET A 21 -5.36 -18.03 1.96
CA MET A 21 -6.14 -17.52 3.08
C MET A 21 -7.60 -17.32 2.65
N PRO A 22 -8.54 -17.73 3.50
CA PRO A 22 -9.92 -17.28 3.34
C PRO A 22 -10.00 -15.77 3.64
N VAL A 23 -11.17 -15.21 3.43
CA VAL A 23 -11.51 -13.85 3.87
C VAL A 23 -11.15 -13.67 5.34
N PHE A 24 -10.45 -12.60 5.67
CA PHE A 24 -10.19 -12.21 7.05
C PHE A 24 -10.29 -10.69 7.25
N PHE A 25 -10.50 -10.33 8.49
CA PHE A 25 -10.50 -8.95 8.94
C PHE A 25 -9.62 -8.87 10.20
N GLU A 26 -8.68 -7.92 10.21
CA GLU A 26 -7.84 -7.64 11.37
C GLU A 26 -8.02 -6.19 11.80
N ASN A 27 -8.47 -5.99 13.02
CA ASN A 27 -8.68 -4.67 13.61
C ASN A 27 -7.61 -4.27 14.62
N PHE A 28 -6.62 -5.14 14.84
CA PHE A 28 -5.53 -4.92 15.78
C PHE A 28 -5.99 -4.64 17.22
N SER A 29 -7.10 -5.22 17.65
CA SER A 29 -7.62 -5.07 19.02
C SER A 29 -6.92 -5.99 20.04
N ALA A 30 -6.11 -6.93 19.58
CA ALA A 30 -5.33 -7.84 20.41
C ALA A 30 -3.81 -7.59 20.23
N PRO A 31 -2.98 -7.91 21.23
CA PRO A 31 -1.52 -7.72 21.14
C PRO A 31 -0.83 -8.65 20.15
N THR A 32 -1.53 -9.63 19.62
CA THR A 32 -1.05 -10.58 18.62
C THR A 32 -2.10 -10.76 17.54
N SER A 33 -1.68 -11.09 16.33
CA SER A 33 -2.56 -11.44 15.23
C SER A 33 -2.39 -12.91 14.85
N SER A 34 -3.48 -13.58 14.52
CA SER A 34 -3.43 -14.92 13.92
C SER A 34 -3.20 -14.88 12.41
N PHE A 35 -3.26 -13.70 11.82
CA PHE A 35 -3.15 -13.50 10.37
C PHE A 35 -1.79 -12.97 9.93
N PHE A 36 -1.09 -12.25 10.81
CA PHE A 36 0.13 -11.55 10.47
C PHE A 36 1.34 -12.02 11.27
N GLU A 37 2.48 -12.03 10.61
CA GLU A 37 3.80 -12.09 11.21
C GLU A 37 4.41 -10.69 11.26
N PHE A 38 5.14 -10.40 12.32
CA PHE A 38 5.72 -9.09 12.57
C PHE A 38 7.24 -9.17 12.41
N SER A 39 7.81 -8.21 11.69
CA SER A 39 9.24 -8.10 11.48
C SER A 39 9.74 -6.65 11.57
N GLY A 40 11.05 -6.49 11.57
CA GLY A 40 11.70 -5.18 11.68
C GLY A 40 12.13 -4.81 13.10
N SER A 41 13.24 -4.11 13.20
CA SER A 41 13.92 -3.82 14.46
C SER A 41 13.19 -2.81 15.34
N SER A 42 12.43 -1.89 14.74
CA SER A 42 11.75 -0.78 15.44
C SER A 42 10.25 -0.93 15.48
N PHE A 43 9.78 -2.13 15.23
CA PHE A 43 8.37 -2.41 15.24
C PHE A 43 7.76 -2.22 16.63
N ARG A 44 6.62 -1.57 16.69
CA ARG A 44 5.76 -1.46 17.86
C ARG A 44 4.33 -1.81 17.46
N TYR A 45 3.86 -2.92 17.98
CA TYR A 45 2.47 -3.33 17.88
C TYR A 45 1.75 -2.90 19.17
N THR A 46 0.80 -2.01 19.03
CA THR A 46 0.02 -1.49 20.16
C THR A 46 -1.45 -1.69 19.85
N CYS A 47 -2.08 -2.59 20.62
CA CYS A 47 -3.52 -2.84 20.55
C CYS A 47 -4.24 -2.15 21.69
N GLY A 48 -5.51 -1.89 21.49
CA GLY A 48 -6.36 -1.22 22.47
C GLY A 48 -6.08 0.27 22.58
N VAL A 49 -5.23 0.82 21.72
CA VAL A 49 -4.99 2.26 21.65
C VAL A 49 -5.93 2.86 20.61
N PRO A 50 -6.77 3.80 20.99
CA PRO A 50 -7.65 4.50 20.06
C PRO A 50 -6.83 5.14 18.94
N SER A 51 -7.33 5.08 17.71
CA SER A 51 -6.73 5.82 16.61
C SER A 51 -6.73 7.32 16.94
N PHE A 52 -5.70 8.02 16.49
CA PHE A 52 -5.61 9.47 16.71
C PHE A 52 -6.74 10.27 16.06
N SER A 53 -7.47 9.68 15.11
CA SER A 53 -8.52 10.34 14.36
C SER A 53 -9.93 9.87 14.73
N GLU A 54 -10.06 8.68 15.35
CA GLU A 54 -11.36 8.11 15.68
C GLU A 54 -11.31 7.47 17.08
N LYS A 55 -12.11 8.05 17.97
CA LYS A 55 -12.19 7.59 19.36
C LYS A 55 -12.73 6.15 19.42
N GLY A 56 -11.99 5.28 20.11
CA GLY A 56 -12.39 3.88 20.32
C GLY A 56 -12.04 2.93 19.19
N THR A 57 -11.22 3.38 18.22
CA THR A 57 -10.70 2.52 17.15
C THR A 57 -9.30 2.06 17.49
N ASP A 58 -9.07 0.75 17.50
CA ASP A 58 -7.75 0.17 17.65
C ASP A 58 -6.91 0.36 16.39
N ALA A 59 -5.60 0.36 16.53
CA ALA A 59 -4.69 0.55 15.41
C ALA A 59 -3.33 -0.08 15.67
N LEU A 60 -2.73 -0.58 14.60
CA LEU A 60 -1.32 -0.93 14.58
C LEU A 60 -0.49 0.32 14.34
N ILE A 61 0.48 0.57 15.20
CA ILE A 61 1.44 1.68 15.05
C ILE A 61 2.79 1.10 14.66
N MET A 62 3.25 1.44 13.47
CA MET A 62 4.57 1.07 12.96
C MET A 62 5.52 2.26 13.09
N ARG A 63 6.64 2.07 13.80
CA ARG A 63 7.55 3.16 14.15
C ARG A 63 8.98 2.84 13.77
N ILE A 64 9.65 3.79 13.14
CA ILE A 64 11.11 3.83 13.04
C ILE A 64 11.63 4.71 14.16
N SER A 65 12.59 4.21 14.93
CA SER A 65 13.22 4.95 16.01
C SER A 65 14.37 5.81 15.48
N PRO A 66 14.57 7.04 15.99
CA PRO A 66 15.74 7.83 15.64
C PRO A 66 17.08 7.18 16.05
N ASN A 67 17.03 6.20 16.95
CA ASN A 67 18.19 5.44 17.40
C ASN A 67 18.41 4.15 16.60
N ASP A 68 17.60 3.87 15.59
CA ASP A 68 17.86 2.74 14.72
C ASP A 68 19.13 3.02 13.90
N PRO A 69 19.98 2.00 13.70
CA PRO A 69 21.22 2.19 12.96
C PRO A 69 20.92 2.75 11.56
N ALA A 70 21.57 3.84 11.21
CA ALA A 70 21.52 4.36 9.86
C ALA A 70 21.96 3.26 8.87
N GLY A 71 21.20 3.02 7.83
CA GLY A 71 21.53 2.02 6.83
C GLY A 71 21.03 0.60 7.13
N ALA A 72 20.30 0.39 8.23
CA ALA A 72 19.60 -0.88 8.44
C ALA A 72 18.55 -1.17 7.33
N GLY A 73 18.18 -0.14 6.55
CA GLY A 73 17.42 -0.26 5.29
C GLY A 73 15.99 -0.81 5.42
N ARG A 74 15.58 -1.20 6.63
CA ARG A 74 14.30 -1.86 6.86
C ARG A 74 13.57 -1.22 8.03
N GLY A 75 12.42 -0.66 7.72
CA GLY A 75 11.43 -0.28 8.71
C GLY A 75 10.69 -1.50 9.28
N PRO A 76 9.75 -1.27 10.18
CA PRO A 76 8.84 -2.31 10.65
C PRO A 76 7.95 -2.78 9.50
N GLU A 77 7.69 -4.07 9.48
CA GLU A 77 6.87 -4.73 8.47
C GLU A 77 5.95 -5.75 9.14
N ILE A 78 4.77 -5.88 8.61
CA ILE A 78 3.89 -7.02 8.87
C ILE A 78 3.60 -7.75 7.56
N ALA A 79 3.56 -9.05 7.61
CA ALA A 79 3.22 -9.88 6.47
C ALA A 79 2.14 -10.91 6.87
N THR A 80 1.32 -11.31 5.92
CA THR A 80 0.38 -12.41 6.18
C THR A 80 1.15 -13.71 6.43
N ALA A 81 0.81 -14.43 7.48
CA ALA A 81 1.41 -15.73 7.82
C ALA A 81 1.17 -16.80 6.74
N ARG A 82 0.15 -16.61 5.91
CA ARG A 82 -0.16 -17.46 4.77
C ARG A 82 -0.18 -16.64 3.49
N ARG A 83 0.00 -17.33 2.38
CA ARG A 83 -0.09 -16.72 1.06
C ARG A 83 -1.52 -16.29 0.76
N THR A 84 -1.62 -15.18 0.06
CA THR A 84 -2.86 -14.66 -0.52
C THR A 84 -2.78 -14.74 -2.03
N HIS A 85 -3.91 -14.64 -2.69
CA HIS A 85 -4.02 -14.67 -4.15
C HIS A 85 -5.18 -13.77 -4.58
N PHE A 86 -5.72 -13.92 -5.76
CA PHE A 86 -6.81 -13.08 -6.29
C PHE A 86 -7.88 -12.74 -5.25
N GLY A 87 -8.34 -11.51 -5.29
CA GLY A 87 -9.35 -11.01 -4.38
C GLY A 87 -9.30 -9.51 -4.19
N THR A 88 -10.13 -9.01 -3.30
CA THR A 88 -10.13 -7.62 -2.86
C THR A 88 -9.29 -7.47 -1.60
N TYR A 89 -8.39 -6.52 -1.62
CA TYR A 89 -7.49 -6.18 -0.52
C TYR A 89 -7.74 -4.74 -0.12
N SER A 90 -7.88 -4.48 1.17
CA SER A 90 -7.97 -3.11 1.65
C SER A 90 -7.34 -2.92 3.01
N ALA A 91 -6.84 -1.70 3.22
CA ALA A 91 -6.31 -1.29 4.50
C ALA A 91 -6.69 0.16 4.79
N ARG A 92 -7.00 0.42 6.04
CA ARG A 92 -7.28 1.77 6.53
C ARG A 92 -5.98 2.34 7.11
N ILE A 93 -5.38 3.29 6.39
CA ILE A 93 -4.02 3.76 6.64
C ILE A 93 -3.99 5.28 6.84
N ARG A 94 -3.12 5.72 7.75
CA ARG A 94 -2.67 7.10 7.88
C ARG A 94 -1.15 7.11 7.93
N VAL A 95 -0.52 7.94 7.11
CA VAL A 95 0.94 8.08 7.06
C VAL A 95 1.44 9.14 8.05
N PRO A 96 2.74 9.23 8.33
CA PRO A 96 3.29 10.26 9.22
C PRO A 96 3.04 11.68 8.70
N ASP A 97 2.84 12.62 9.61
CA ASP A 97 2.88 14.05 9.28
C ASP A 97 4.32 14.50 9.11
N ILE A 98 4.69 14.86 7.89
CA ILE A 98 6.04 15.32 7.51
C ILE A 98 6.52 16.50 8.37
N LYS A 99 5.63 17.39 8.77
CA LYS A 99 5.99 18.55 9.60
C LYS A 99 6.51 18.15 10.98
N LYS A 100 6.19 16.93 11.42
CA LYS A 100 6.63 16.36 12.70
C LYS A 100 7.82 15.44 12.56
N VAL A 101 8.20 15.10 11.33
CA VAL A 101 9.31 14.18 11.01
C VAL A 101 10.40 14.99 10.33
N GLN A 102 11.41 15.39 11.07
CA GLN A 102 12.51 16.21 10.56
C GLN A 102 13.86 15.53 10.85
N PRO A 103 14.74 15.36 9.88
CA PRO A 103 14.50 15.43 8.44
C PRO A 103 13.68 14.24 7.94
N ASN A 104 12.82 14.47 6.98
CA ASN A 104 11.84 13.52 6.47
C ASN A 104 12.28 12.75 5.23
N VAL A 105 13.51 12.91 4.84
CA VAL A 105 14.03 12.36 3.59
C VAL A 105 14.16 10.86 3.61
N GLY A 106 13.74 10.21 2.52
CA GLY A 106 13.98 8.80 2.25
C GLY A 106 13.03 7.81 2.92
N SER A 107 12.02 8.28 3.64
CA SER A 107 11.03 7.38 4.22
C SER A 107 9.89 7.10 3.24
N VAL A 108 9.53 5.83 3.12
CA VAL A 108 8.41 5.33 2.34
C VAL A 108 7.50 4.55 3.25
N VAL A 109 6.19 4.74 3.10
CA VAL A 109 5.17 3.85 3.68
C VAL A 109 4.61 3.03 2.55
N GLY A 110 4.61 1.70 2.68
CA GLY A 110 4.10 0.77 1.69
C GLY A 110 2.90 -0.02 2.21
N TYR A 111 1.94 -0.24 1.33
CA TYR A 111 0.88 -1.23 1.46
C TYR A 111 0.86 -2.06 0.18
N PHE A 112 1.29 -3.32 0.27
CA PHE A 112 1.66 -4.07 -0.91
C PHE A 112 1.42 -5.58 -0.76
N THR A 113 1.40 -6.28 -1.88
CA THR A 113 1.66 -7.72 -1.94
C THR A 113 3.08 -7.94 -2.43
N TYR A 114 3.73 -8.97 -1.93
CA TYR A 114 5.07 -9.33 -2.36
C TYR A 114 5.26 -10.84 -2.40
N ARG A 115 5.69 -11.34 -3.53
CA ARG A 115 6.10 -12.73 -3.68
C ARG A 115 7.26 -12.83 -4.63
N LEU A 116 8.42 -13.22 -4.13
CA LEU A 116 9.54 -13.64 -4.95
C LEU A 116 9.56 -15.17 -5.03
N ASP A 117 9.55 -15.67 -6.24
CA ASP A 117 9.61 -17.10 -6.52
C ASP A 117 10.80 -17.39 -7.45
N ASN A 118 11.60 -18.38 -7.10
CA ASN A 118 12.81 -18.72 -7.87
C ASN A 118 12.52 -19.17 -9.30
N ARG A 119 11.30 -19.61 -9.58
CA ARG A 119 10.90 -20.10 -10.90
C ARG A 119 10.17 -19.06 -11.73
N PHE A 120 9.32 -18.24 -11.08
CA PHE A 120 8.41 -17.33 -11.76
C PHE A 120 8.79 -15.85 -11.57
N GLY A 121 9.76 -15.57 -10.69
CA GLY A 121 10.21 -14.22 -10.40
C GLY A 121 9.33 -13.49 -9.40
N LEU A 122 9.33 -12.17 -9.48
CA LEU A 122 8.60 -11.28 -8.60
C LEU A 122 7.14 -11.13 -9.04
N SER A 123 6.27 -11.05 -8.07
CA SER A 123 4.88 -10.58 -8.21
C SER A 123 4.60 -9.63 -7.05
N GLU A 124 4.36 -8.35 -7.38
CA GLU A 124 4.20 -7.28 -6.41
C GLU A 124 3.15 -6.28 -6.90
N ILE A 125 2.33 -5.80 -6.00
CA ILE A 125 1.29 -4.79 -6.22
C ILE A 125 1.41 -3.78 -5.09
N ASP A 126 1.54 -2.48 -5.41
CA ASP A 126 1.93 -1.46 -4.46
C ASP A 126 0.96 -0.29 -4.36
N PHE A 127 0.77 0.16 -3.12
CA PHE A 127 0.56 1.55 -2.74
C PHE A 127 1.78 2.03 -1.98
N GLU A 128 2.36 3.16 -2.39
CA GLU A 128 3.49 3.76 -1.69
C GLU A 128 3.26 5.25 -1.49
N TRP A 129 3.62 5.72 -0.31
CA TRP A 129 3.68 7.14 0.03
C TRP A 129 5.12 7.53 0.30
N LEU A 130 5.66 8.37 -0.56
CA LEU A 130 6.90 9.07 -0.27
C LEU A 130 6.55 10.19 0.70
N ILE A 131 6.87 10.02 1.99
CA ILE A 131 6.36 10.91 3.04
C ILE A 131 6.83 12.38 2.94
N ALA A 132 7.73 12.67 2.00
CA ALA A 132 8.07 14.04 1.63
C ALA A 132 6.85 14.84 1.12
N ASP A 133 5.89 14.19 0.50
CA ASP A 133 4.61 14.79 0.12
C ASP A 133 3.46 13.80 0.30
N PRO A 134 2.72 13.88 1.43
CA PRO A 134 1.63 12.95 1.72
C PRO A 134 0.36 13.17 0.87
N THR A 135 0.37 14.10 -0.06
CA THR A 135 -0.70 14.28 -1.05
C THR A 135 -0.51 13.41 -2.29
N LEU A 136 0.69 12.86 -2.46
CA LEU A 136 1.06 12.01 -3.58
C LEU A 136 1.01 10.53 -3.19
N ILE A 137 0.53 9.72 -4.12
CA ILE A 137 0.56 8.26 -4.01
C ILE A 137 1.23 7.70 -5.25
N TYR A 138 2.14 6.76 -5.03
CA TYR A 138 2.65 5.90 -6.06
C TYR A 138 1.84 4.60 -6.07
N LEU A 139 1.38 4.19 -7.26
CA LEU A 139 0.71 2.92 -7.53
C LEU A 139 1.58 2.12 -8.47
N GLY A 140 1.84 0.87 -8.16
CA GLY A 140 2.76 0.11 -8.99
C GLY A 140 2.53 -1.39 -9.00
N THR A 141 3.13 -2.02 -10.01
CA THR A 141 3.35 -3.46 -10.05
C THR A 141 4.79 -3.72 -10.44
N TRP A 142 5.35 -4.79 -9.84
CA TRP A 142 6.60 -5.35 -10.27
C TRP A 142 6.41 -6.83 -10.58
N THR A 143 6.92 -7.27 -11.70
CA THR A 143 6.80 -8.67 -12.15
C THR A 143 8.06 -9.12 -12.88
N GLY A 144 8.08 -10.42 -13.23
CA GLY A 144 9.11 -11.01 -14.08
C GLY A 144 10.22 -11.73 -13.33
N PRO A 145 10.90 -12.61 -14.03
CA PRO A 145 11.92 -13.49 -13.43
C PRO A 145 13.13 -12.73 -12.89
N ASN A 146 13.39 -11.54 -13.39
CA ASN A 146 14.50 -10.69 -12.95
C ASN A 146 14.03 -9.46 -12.13
N CYS A 147 12.77 -9.40 -11.74
CA CYS A 147 12.16 -8.24 -11.05
C CYS A 147 12.28 -6.94 -11.87
N ASP A 148 12.20 -7.03 -13.16
CA ASP A 148 12.55 -5.97 -14.11
C ASP A 148 11.38 -5.45 -14.94
N GLN A 149 10.21 -6.07 -14.82
CA GLN A 149 8.99 -5.56 -15.44
C GLN A 149 8.19 -4.77 -14.42
N ARG A 150 7.81 -3.57 -14.80
CA ARG A 150 7.13 -2.65 -13.89
C ARG A 150 6.20 -1.72 -14.65
N ILE A 151 5.02 -1.47 -14.07
CA ILE A 151 4.16 -0.35 -14.41
C ILE A 151 3.92 0.43 -13.12
N GLY A 152 4.09 1.73 -13.16
CA GLY A 152 3.86 2.60 -12.01
C GLY A 152 3.27 3.94 -12.40
N ARG A 153 2.42 4.47 -11.54
CA ARG A 153 1.79 5.79 -11.68
C ARG A 153 1.92 6.57 -10.40
N THR A 154 2.23 7.86 -10.52
CA THR A 154 2.13 8.79 -9.40
C THR A 154 0.90 9.66 -9.60
N ILE A 155 0.05 9.71 -8.60
CA ILE A 155 -1.20 10.43 -8.61
C ILE A 155 -1.25 11.48 -7.50
N ASN A 156 -2.00 12.56 -7.75
CA ASN A 156 -2.35 13.56 -6.75
C ASN A 156 -3.87 13.62 -6.58
N LEU A 157 -4.37 13.04 -5.50
CA LEU A 157 -5.81 12.98 -5.24
C LEU A 157 -6.42 14.33 -4.85
N ALA A 158 -5.65 15.21 -4.24
CA ALA A 158 -6.13 16.55 -3.91
C ALA A 158 -6.42 17.40 -5.16
N LYS A 159 -5.70 17.12 -6.25
CA LYS A 159 -5.84 17.84 -7.52
C LYS A 159 -6.55 17.05 -8.61
N GLY A 160 -6.72 15.76 -8.43
CA GLY A 160 -7.29 14.87 -9.45
C GLY A 160 -6.35 14.64 -10.63
N GLU A 161 -5.04 14.61 -10.39
CA GLU A 161 -4.01 14.57 -11.43
C GLU A 161 -3.25 13.24 -11.45
N ILE A 162 -2.94 12.75 -12.62
CA ILE A 162 -1.89 11.77 -12.86
C ILE A 162 -0.63 12.52 -13.25
N LEU A 163 0.42 12.48 -12.42
CA LEU A 163 1.64 13.23 -12.64
C LEU A 163 2.53 12.59 -13.70
N TYR A 164 2.73 11.29 -13.58
CA TYR A 164 3.45 10.51 -14.56
C TYR A 164 3.11 9.03 -14.49
N THR A 165 3.38 8.32 -15.57
CA THR A 165 3.34 6.87 -15.66
C THR A 165 4.70 6.36 -16.10
N ILE A 166 5.21 5.33 -15.45
CA ILE A 166 6.47 4.67 -15.80
C ILE A 166 6.17 3.24 -16.26
N TYR A 167 6.82 2.86 -17.33
CA TYR A 167 6.90 1.45 -17.73
C TYR A 167 8.38 1.04 -17.79
N ARG A 168 8.63 -0.20 -17.41
CA ARG A 168 9.92 -0.85 -17.56
C ARG A 168 9.72 -2.28 -17.99
N SER A 169 10.51 -2.73 -18.95
CA SER A 169 10.48 -4.10 -19.46
C SER A 169 11.90 -4.64 -19.64
N SER A 170 12.06 -5.94 -19.44
CA SER A 170 13.32 -6.63 -19.76
C SER A 170 13.65 -6.64 -21.24
N GLU A 171 12.66 -6.54 -22.11
CA GLU A 171 12.82 -6.58 -23.56
C GLU A 171 13.65 -5.40 -24.10
N ASP A 172 13.63 -4.29 -23.40
CA ASP A 172 14.38 -3.07 -23.75
C ASP A 172 15.58 -2.80 -22.83
N GLY A 173 16.08 -3.84 -22.18
CA GLY A 173 17.23 -3.75 -21.27
C GLY A 173 16.89 -3.17 -19.90
N GLY A 174 15.61 -3.11 -19.54
CA GLY A 174 15.15 -2.62 -18.27
C GLY A 174 15.17 -1.10 -18.15
N ALA A 175 15.18 -0.38 -19.26
CA ALA A 175 15.09 1.06 -19.27
C ALA A 175 13.73 1.55 -18.72
N ASN A 176 13.74 2.63 -17.94
CA ASN A 176 12.51 3.28 -17.53
C ASN A 176 12.03 4.20 -18.67
N HIS A 177 10.82 3.95 -19.13
CA HIS A 177 10.14 4.80 -20.09
C HIS A 177 9.05 5.60 -19.39
N ASN A 178 9.07 6.91 -19.57
CA ASN A 178 7.92 7.73 -19.21
C ASN A 178 6.87 7.55 -20.30
N PHE A 179 5.78 6.85 -19.97
CA PHE A 179 4.62 6.88 -20.83
C PHE A 179 3.91 8.21 -20.67
N THR A 180 4.20 9.09 -21.57
CA THR A 180 3.42 10.29 -21.67
C THR A 180 2.10 10.05 -22.39
N ASP A 181 1.83 8.93 -22.92
CA ASP A 181 0.51 8.73 -23.55
C ASP A 181 0.43 7.53 -24.49
N ASP A 182 -0.14 6.47 -24.01
CA ASP A 182 -1.21 5.93 -24.79
C ASP A 182 -2.48 6.74 -24.45
N ALA A 183 -2.65 7.85 -25.13
CA ALA A 183 -3.72 8.82 -24.86
C ALA A 183 -5.15 8.23 -25.01
N SER A 184 -5.26 7.02 -25.52
CA SER A 184 -6.54 6.35 -25.74
C SER A 184 -7.03 5.53 -24.56
N THR A 185 -6.14 5.08 -23.65
CA THR A 185 -6.49 4.13 -22.59
C THR A 185 -6.17 4.60 -21.18
N THR A 186 -5.31 5.61 -21.01
CA THR A 186 -4.96 6.15 -19.71
C THR A 186 -5.80 7.37 -19.39
N PRO A 187 -6.62 7.35 -18.32
CA PRO A 187 -7.33 8.55 -17.91
C PRO A 187 -6.32 9.66 -17.57
N LYS A 188 -6.55 10.87 -18.07
CA LYS A 188 -5.70 12.04 -17.79
C LYS A 188 -5.98 12.64 -16.41
N THR A 189 -7.14 12.36 -15.88
CA THR A 189 -7.63 12.86 -14.60
C THR A 189 -8.26 11.73 -13.81
N ILE A 190 -8.20 11.86 -12.50
CA ILE A 190 -8.84 10.98 -11.54
C ILE A 190 -9.80 11.79 -10.67
N PRO A 191 -10.77 11.17 -10.00
CA PRO A 191 -11.63 11.87 -9.05
C PRO A 191 -10.85 12.61 -7.98
N VAL A 192 -11.35 13.77 -7.59
CA VAL A 192 -10.73 14.61 -6.55
C VAL A 192 -11.29 14.22 -5.19
N ILE A 193 -10.39 14.08 -4.22
CA ILE A 193 -10.75 14.11 -2.79
C ILE A 193 -10.31 15.47 -2.26
N ASN A 194 -11.25 16.33 -1.94
CA ASN A 194 -10.97 17.67 -1.44
C ASN A 194 -10.09 17.62 -0.18
N ASN A 195 -9.01 18.42 -0.19
CA ASN A 195 -8.05 18.50 0.90
C ASN A 195 -7.39 17.15 1.25
N TYR A 196 -7.26 16.25 0.28
CA TYR A 196 -6.57 14.99 0.52
C TYR A 196 -5.16 15.23 1.03
N ASP A 197 -4.87 14.60 2.14
CA ASP A 197 -3.54 14.52 2.76
C ASP A 197 -3.52 13.24 3.61
N ALA A 198 -2.77 12.25 3.19
CA ALA A 198 -2.71 10.94 3.85
C ALA A 198 -2.19 10.99 5.29
N SER A 199 -1.59 12.12 5.71
CA SER A 199 -1.09 12.32 7.08
C SER A 199 -2.14 12.87 8.05
N LYS A 200 -3.24 13.43 7.55
CA LYS A 200 -4.22 14.15 8.38
C LYS A 200 -5.29 13.24 8.95
N GLN A 201 -5.72 12.26 8.19
CA GLN A 201 -6.75 11.32 8.61
C GLN A 201 -6.51 9.93 8.02
N PHE A 202 -7.29 8.97 8.48
CA PHE A 202 -7.32 7.66 7.86
C PHE A 202 -8.14 7.67 6.59
N TYR A 203 -7.60 7.03 5.56
CA TYR A 203 -8.33 6.67 4.34
C TYR A 203 -8.29 5.16 4.16
N VAL A 204 -9.27 4.61 3.47
CA VAL A 204 -9.27 3.20 3.06
C VAL A 204 -8.73 3.11 1.64
N TYR A 205 -7.64 2.39 1.50
CA TYR A 205 -6.98 2.10 0.23
C TYR A 205 -7.15 0.64 -0.10
N GLY A 206 -7.33 0.32 -1.37
CA GLY A 206 -7.46 -1.07 -1.75
C GLY A 206 -7.16 -1.32 -3.21
N PHE A 207 -7.05 -2.59 -3.54
CA PHE A 207 -6.98 -3.05 -4.90
C PHE A 207 -7.80 -4.33 -5.07
N ASP A 208 -8.39 -4.44 -6.25
CA ASP A 208 -9.10 -5.64 -6.70
C ASP A 208 -8.18 -6.36 -7.69
N TRP A 209 -7.69 -7.52 -7.30
CA TRP A 209 -6.78 -8.33 -8.10
C TRP A 209 -7.52 -9.50 -8.72
N TYR A 210 -7.64 -9.48 -10.03
CA TYR A 210 -8.25 -10.52 -10.85
C TYR A 210 -7.19 -11.19 -11.74
N PRO A 211 -7.50 -12.35 -12.35
CA PRO A 211 -6.56 -13.00 -13.26
C PRO A 211 -6.16 -12.19 -14.49
N ASP A 212 -7.02 -11.26 -14.92
CA ASP A 212 -6.90 -10.50 -16.16
C ASP A 212 -6.77 -8.99 -15.98
N ARG A 213 -6.90 -8.50 -14.74
CA ARG A 213 -6.82 -7.07 -14.44
C ARG A 213 -6.50 -6.80 -12.98
N LEU A 214 -6.00 -5.61 -12.75
CA LEU A 214 -5.81 -5.03 -11.44
C LEU A 214 -6.41 -3.64 -11.40
N THR A 215 -7.16 -3.35 -10.35
CA THR A 215 -7.77 -2.04 -10.13
C THR A 215 -7.42 -1.54 -8.74
N TRP A 216 -6.72 -0.41 -8.65
CA TRP A 216 -6.55 0.29 -7.37
C TRP A 216 -7.75 1.19 -7.12
N TRP A 217 -8.08 1.37 -5.87
CA TRP A 217 -9.16 2.26 -5.46
C TRP A 217 -8.93 2.85 -4.08
N ILE A 218 -9.58 3.97 -3.83
CA ILE A 218 -9.65 4.63 -2.53
C ILE A 218 -11.12 4.84 -2.20
N GLU A 219 -11.51 4.58 -0.96
CA GLU A 219 -12.84 4.91 -0.51
C GLU A 219 -12.95 6.42 -0.28
N HIS A 220 -13.89 7.06 -0.95
CA HIS A 220 -14.14 8.48 -0.72
C HIS A 220 -14.62 8.70 0.72
N PRO A 221 -14.03 9.62 1.49
CA PRO A 221 -14.29 9.72 2.94
C PRO A 221 -15.74 10.05 3.28
N GLU A 222 -16.45 10.77 2.40
CA GLU A 222 -17.83 11.20 2.60
C GLU A 222 -18.82 10.24 1.96
N THR A 223 -18.68 9.93 0.66
CA THR A 223 -19.67 9.14 -0.08
C THR A 223 -19.51 7.64 0.10
N LYS A 224 -18.35 7.19 0.58
CA LYS A 224 -17.97 5.77 0.72
C LYS A 224 -17.87 5.00 -0.60
N GLU A 225 -17.91 5.69 -1.71
CA GLU A 225 -17.71 5.09 -3.03
C GLU A 225 -16.23 4.79 -3.26
N LYS A 226 -15.97 3.68 -3.94
CA LYS A 226 -14.64 3.36 -4.46
C LYS A 226 -14.35 4.27 -5.65
N ILE A 227 -13.29 5.05 -5.54
CA ILE A 227 -12.84 5.98 -6.58
C ILE A 227 -11.40 5.66 -6.97
N ILE A 228 -11.04 5.87 -8.19
CA ILE A 228 -9.82 5.98 -9.00
C ILE A 228 -10.08 5.55 -10.38
#